data_61d57f0552022d6b9e13b238d3455e33
#
_entry.id   61d57f0552022d6b9e13b238d3455e33
#
_cell.length_a   1.000
_cell.length_b   1.000
_cell.length_c   1.000
_cell.angle_alpha   90.00
_cell.angle_beta   90.00
_cell.angle_gamma   90.00
#
_symmetry.space_group_name_H-M   'P 1'
#
loop_
_entity.id
_entity.type
_entity.pdbx_description
1 polymer ?
#
loop_
_entity_poly.entity_id
_entity_poly.type
_entity_poly.pdbx_seq_one_letter_code
_entity_poly.pdbx_strand_id
1 'polypeptide(L)'
;FTDISGASLEVMKIKFKDYLTSSIRFIKCNMESLPFEKDEFDIIFCAGGLSYGNNFQVLNEIYRVLKNKGVFIVIDSLNENPIYKINRYLHFIKGNRTKSTLKRMPNFRLLKKYKYKFGSTLIIFSGALIWILHPLSKFIGYSNSRKISDLFDNLLPNWMSFKFVIVAKKVK
;
A
#
# COMPACT_ATOMS: atom_id res chain seq x y z
N PHE A 1 -6.97 -7.85 12.22
CA PHE A 1 -7.23 -6.73 11.30
C PHE A 1 -7.25 -5.41 12.04
N THR A 2 -6.64 -4.38 11.48
CA THR A 2 -6.59 -3.06 12.08
C THR A 2 -7.00 -1.97 11.08
N ASP A 3 -7.71 -0.95 11.55
CA ASP A 3 -8.04 0.26 10.80
C ASP A 3 -8.32 1.40 11.77
N ILE A 4 -8.12 2.65 11.35
CA ILE A 4 -8.49 3.83 12.14
C ILE A 4 -10.01 4.06 12.13
N SER A 5 -10.69 3.56 11.11
CA SER A 5 -12.14 3.64 10.93
C SER A 5 -12.84 2.41 11.49
N GLY A 6 -13.64 2.58 12.54
CA GLY A 6 -14.50 1.52 13.04
C GLY A 6 -15.50 1.01 11.99
N ALA A 7 -16.02 1.90 11.14
CA ALA A 7 -16.92 1.51 10.06
C ALA A 7 -16.25 0.58 9.03
N SER A 8 -14.97 0.82 8.69
CA SER A 8 -14.21 -0.10 7.83
C SER A 8 -14.07 -1.48 8.45
N LEU A 9 -13.83 -1.56 9.76
CA LEU A 9 -13.73 -2.83 10.47
C LEU A 9 -15.07 -3.59 10.49
N GLU A 10 -16.19 -2.90 10.65
CA GLU A 10 -17.52 -3.54 10.57
C GLU A 10 -17.80 -4.08 9.17
N VAL A 11 -17.48 -3.33 8.11
CA VAL A 11 -17.58 -3.83 6.74
C VAL A 11 -16.70 -5.07 6.53
N MET A 12 -15.49 -5.09 7.11
CA MET A 12 -14.61 -6.27 7.03
C MET A 12 -15.23 -7.48 7.77
N LYS A 13 -15.77 -7.29 8.97
CA LYS A 13 -16.46 -8.36 9.71
C LYS A 13 -17.60 -8.97 8.87
N ILE A 14 -18.44 -8.13 8.27
CA ILE A 14 -19.53 -8.60 7.41
C ILE A 14 -18.99 -9.37 6.20
N LYS A 15 -17.98 -8.86 5.52
CA LYS A 15 -17.39 -9.47 4.32
C LYS A 15 -16.75 -10.83 4.59
N PHE A 16 -16.16 -11.00 5.76
CA PHE A 16 -15.41 -12.19 6.14
C PHE A 16 -16.16 -13.06 7.16
N LYS A 17 -17.48 -12.84 7.38
CA LYS A 17 -18.27 -13.53 8.40
C LYS A 17 -18.11 -15.05 8.36
N ASP A 18 -18.06 -15.65 7.16
CA ASP A 18 -17.99 -17.10 6.96
C ASP A 18 -16.57 -17.67 7.23
N TYR A 19 -15.58 -16.80 7.39
CA TYR A 19 -14.17 -17.13 7.69
C TYR A 19 -13.76 -16.74 9.10
N LEU A 20 -14.67 -16.13 9.88
CA LEU A 20 -14.33 -15.66 11.23
C LEU A 20 -14.16 -16.83 12.19
N THR A 21 -13.03 -16.86 12.85
CA THR A 21 -12.73 -17.77 13.95
C THR A 21 -12.47 -16.95 15.23
N SER A 22 -12.46 -17.61 16.38
CA SER A 22 -12.12 -16.96 17.66
C SER A 22 -10.72 -16.34 17.70
N SER A 23 -9.84 -16.76 16.78
CA SER A 23 -8.48 -16.20 16.66
C SER A 23 -8.40 -14.87 15.88
N ILE A 24 -9.47 -14.48 15.18
CA ILE A 24 -9.49 -13.22 14.39
C ILE A 24 -9.95 -12.07 15.27
N ARG A 25 -9.12 -11.06 15.41
CA ARG A 25 -9.44 -9.82 16.14
C ARG A 25 -9.51 -8.63 15.18
N PHE A 26 -10.44 -7.71 15.47
CA PHE A 26 -10.61 -6.43 14.78
C PHE A 26 -10.34 -5.30 15.77
N ILE A 27 -9.29 -4.54 15.54
CA ILE A 27 -8.81 -3.53 16.49
C ILE A 27 -8.78 -2.17 15.80
N LYS A 28 -9.56 -1.22 16.33
CA LYS A 28 -9.50 0.17 15.88
C LYS A 28 -8.25 0.82 16.45
N CYS A 29 -7.30 1.19 15.58
CA CYS A 29 -6.07 1.85 15.99
C CYS A 29 -5.47 2.73 14.91
N ASN A 30 -4.55 3.61 15.30
CA ASN A 30 -3.75 4.41 14.40
C ASN A 30 -2.45 3.67 14.05
N MET A 31 -2.13 3.57 12.76
CA MET A 31 -0.89 2.94 12.29
C MET A 31 0.40 3.69 12.71
N GLU A 32 0.27 4.94 13.16
CA GLU A 32 1.38 5.74 13.69
C GLU A 32 1.73 5.37 15.15
N SER A 33 0.83 4.64 15.83
CA SER A 33 1.00 4.17 17.22
C SER A 33 0.18 2.90 17.39
N LEU A 34 0.80 1.77 17.12
CA LEU A 34 0.15 0.46 17.17
C LEU A 34 0.05 -0.06 18.60
N PRO A 35 -1.13 -0.52 19.07
CA PRO A 35 -1.34 -1.02 20.43
C PRO A 35 -0.88 -2.49 20.55
N PHE A 36 0.34 -2.77 20.09
CA PHE A 36 0.94 -4.10 20.10
C PHE A 36 2.33 -4.04 20.71
N GLU A 37 2.78 -5.18 21.23
CA GLU A 37 4.11 -5.29 21.80
C GLU A 37 5.21 -5.28 20.72
N LYS A 38 6.45 -5.03 21.16
CA LYS A 38 7.60 -5.17 20.29
C LYS A 38 7.77 -6.65 19.91
N ASP A 39 8.15 -6.90 18.62
CA ASP A 39 8.42 -8.24 18.12
C ASP A 39 7.23 -9.22 18.28
N GLU A 40 5.99 -8.74 18.06
CA GLU A 40 4.76 -9.53 18.23
C GLU A 40 4.39 -10.32 16.96
N PHE A 41 4.60 -9.78 15.76
CA PHE A 41 4.08 -10.36 14.52
C PHE A 41 5.16 -10.99 13.64
N ASP A 42 4.85 -12.16 13.08
CA ASP A 42 5.68 -12.84 12.08
C ASP A 42 5.49 -12.21 10.69
N ILE A 43 4.26 -11.81 10.37
CA ILE A 43 3.89 -11.19 9.08
C ILE A 43 2.98 -10.00 9.33
N ILE A 44 3.27 -8.89 8.67
CA ILE A 44 2.39 -7.71 8.62
C ILE A 44 2.06 -7.43 7.16
N PHE A 45 0.77 -7.24 6.86
CA PHE A 45 0.29 -6.87 5.54
C PHE A 45 -0.41 -5.51 5.59
N CYS A 46 -0.08 -4.63 4.65
CA CYS A 46 -0.71 -3.31 4.50
C CYS A 46 -1.16 -3.09 3.04
N ALA A 47 -2.41 -2.72 2.84
CA ALA A 47 -2.96 -2.42 1.52
C ALA A 47 -3.50 -0.99 1.46
N GLY A 48 -2.89 -0.12 0.65
CA GLY A 48 -3.37 1.23 0.35
C GLY A 48 -3.39 2.20 1.54
N GLY A 49 -2.63 1.91 2.61
CA GLY A 49 -2.68 2.66 3.87
C GLY A 49 -1.63 3.76 4.05
N LEU A 50 -0.51 3.70 3.33
CA LEU A 50 0.66 4.52 3.64
C LEU A 50 0.44 6.03 3.49
N SER A 51 -0.47 6.46 2.60
CA SER A 51 -0.77 7.88 2.41
C SER A 51 -1.59 8.51 3.54
N TYR A 52 -2.17 7.71 4.42
CA TYR A 52 -3.02 8.18 5.51
C TYR A 52 -2.24 8.48 6.80
N GLY A 53 -1.06 7.90 6.99
CA GLY A 53 -0.21 8.11 8.15
C GLY A 53 1.06 8.93 7.85
N ASN A 54 1.74 9.35 8.92
CA ASN A 54 3.10 9.88 8.83
C ASN A 54 4.05 8.72 8.50
N ASN A 55 4.57 8.69 7.30
CA ASN A 55 5.37 7.59 6.78
C ASN A 55 6.58 7.21 7.64
N PHE A 56 7.17 8.15 8.37
CA PHE A 56 8.29 7.86 9.26
C PHE A 56 7.84 7.13 10.53
N GLN A 57 6.76 7.60 11.15
CA GLN A 57 6.18 6.97 12.33
C GLN A 57 5.64 5.57 12.00
N VAL A 58 4.89 5.46 10.89
CA VAL A 58 4.37 4.17 10.39
C VAL A 58 5.49 3.16 10.15
N LEU A 59 6.57 3.55 9.48
CA LEU A 59 7.73 2.69 9.24
C LEU A 59 8.35 2.18 10.55
N ASN A 60 8.51 3.07 11.55
CA ASN A 60 9.10 2.71 12.82
C ASN A 60 8.18 1.78 13.63
N GLU A 61 6.87 2.03 13.64
CA GLU A 61 5.90 1.17 14.33
C GLU A 61 5.82 -0.22 13.71
N ILE A 62 5.72 -0.32 12.38
CA ILE A 62 5.75 -1.60 11.68
C ILE A 62 7.04 -2.36 12.02
N TYR A 63 8.18 -1.68 11.98
CA TYR A 63 9.46 -2.32 12.31
C TYR A 63 9.52 -2.75 13.78
N ARG A 64 8.94 -1.97 14.71
CA ARG A 64 8.91 -2.28 16.13
C ARG A 64 8.11 -3.55 16.44
N VAL A 65 6.89 -3.63 15.89
CA VAL A 65 5.98 -4.75 16.21
C VAL A 65 6.28 -6.02 15.41
N LEU A 66 7.07 -5.93 14.34
CA LEU A 66 7.48 -7.08 13.54
C LEU A 66 8.62 -7.83 14.23
N LYS A 67 8.52 -9.16 14.35
CA LYS A 67 9.57 -10.03 14.89
C LYS A 67 10.85 -9.96 14.07
N ASN A 68 11.97 -10.32 14.67
CA ASN A 68 13.20 -10.60 13.94
C ASN A 68 12.96 -11.70 12.91
N LYS A 69 13.45 -11.50 11.69
CA LYS A 69 13.17 -12.33 10.51
C LYS A 69 11.71 -12.30 10.01
N GLY A 70 10.83 -11.55 10.67
CA GLY A 70 9.45 -11.33 10.22
C GLY A 70 9.40 -10.57 8.89
N VAL A 71 8.26 -10.66 8.22
CA VAL A 71 8.05 -10.13 6.87
C VAL A 71 6.96 -9.07 6.87
N PHE A 72 7.29 -7.89 6.33
CA PHE A 72 6.34 -6.84 6.02
C PHE A 72 6.03 -6.85 4.53
N ILE A 73 4.74 -6.93 4.20
CA ILE A 73 4.25 -6.87 2.82
C ILE A 73 3.36 -5.65 2.69
N VAL A 74 3.66 -4.77 1.74
CA VAL A 74 2.79 -3.63 1.44
C VAL A 74 2.51 -3.53 -0.04
N ILE A 75 1.25 -3.24 -0.37
CA ILE A 75 0.78 -2.90 -1.71
C ILE A 75 0.18 -1.51 -1.65
N ASP A 76 0.73 -0.57 -2.40
CA ASP A 76 0.22 0.81 -2.42
C ASP A 76 0.45 1.49 -3.79
N SER A 77 -0.11 2.68 -3.93
CA SER A 77 0.02 3.50 -5.14
C SER A 77 1.33 4.28 -5.14
N LEU A 78 2.05 4.24 -6.25
CA LEU A 78 3.27 5.02 -6.46
C LEU A 78 2.95 6.43 -6.97
N ASN A 79 3.62 7.45 -6.43
CA ASN A 79 3.41 8.85 -6.80
C ASN A 79 4.60 9.43 -7.59
N GLU A 80 5.03 8.74 -8.65
CA GLU A 80 6.11 9.21 -9.52
C GLU A 80 5.60 9.66 -10.90
N ASN A 81 4.67 8.94 -11.48
CA ASN A 81 4.12 9.24 -12.80
C ASN A 81 3.40 10.60 -12.81
N PRO A 82 3.78 11.55 -13.70
CA PRO A 82 3.17 12.88 -13.78
C PRO A 82 1.66 12.84 -14.04
N ILE A 83 1.18 11.91 -14.86
CA ILE A 83 -0.24 11.78 -15.17
C ILE A 83 -1.04 11.41 -13.92
N TYR A 84 -0.53 10.45 -13.12
CA TYR A 84 -1.17 10.11 -11.85
C TYR A 84 -1.09 11.26 -10.84
N LYS A 85 -0.01 12.05 -10.82
CA LYS A 85 0.11 13.25 -9.97
C LYS A 85 -0.97 14.27 -10.33
N ILE A 86 -1.17 14.54 -11.62
CA ILE A 86 -2.21 15.46 -12.11
C ILE A 86 -3.59 14.95 -11.72
N ASN A 87 -3.90 13.67 -11.98
CA ASN A 87 -5.18 13.08 -11.61
C ASN A 87 -5.46 13.17 -10.09
N ARG A 88 -4.47 12.89 -9.25
CA ARG A 88 -4.59 13.01 -7.80
C ARG A 88 -4.79 14.45 -7.35
N TYR A 89 -4.15 15.40 -8.01
CA TYR A 89 -4.35 16.82 -7.76
C TYR A 89 -5.76 17.28 -8.15
N LEU A 90 -6.29 16.82 -9.27
CA LEU A 90 -7.69 17.05 -9.65
C LEU A 90 -8.68 16.48 -8.62
N HIS A 91 -8.40 15.28 -8.08
CA HIS A 91 -9.20 14.72 -6.99
C HIS A 91 -9.11 15.54 -5.70
N PHE A 92 -7.98 16.17 -5.42
CA PHE A 92 -7.82 17.09 -4.31
C PHE A 92 -8.66 18.37 -4.51
N ILE A 93 -8.63 18.99 -5.69
CA ILE A 93 -9.47 20.17 -6.01
C ILE A 93 -10.95 19.84 -5.86
N LYS A 94 -11.39 18.65 -6.26
CA LYS A 94 -12.75 18.15 -6.13
C LYS A 94 -13.16 17.78 -4.69
N GLY A 95 -12.28 17.97 -3.70
CA GLY A 95 -12.56 17.63 -2.29
C GLY A 95 -12.49 16.14 -1.96
N ASN A 96 -12.16 15.26 -2.91
CA ASN A 96 -12.09 13.81 -2.71
C ASN A 96 -10.80 13.34 -2.01
N ARG A 97 -9.84 14.26 -1.80
CA ARG A 97 -8.58 14.01 -1.09
C ARG A 97 -8.20 15.19 -0.24
N THR A 98 -7.51 14.92 0.88
CA THR A 98 -6.96 15.96 1.74
C THR A 98 -5.54 16.34 1.27
N LYS A 99 -5.09 17.55 1.61
CA LYS A 99 -3.72 18.02 1.34
C LYS A 99 -2.68 17.13 2.02
N SER A 100 -2.99 16.59 3.20
CA SER A 100 -2.11 15.70 3.95
C SER A 100 -1.91 14.37 3.24
N THR A 101 -2.98 13.72 2.77
CA THR A 101 -2.87 12.46 2.01
C THR A 101 -2.10 12.67 0.70
N LEU A 102 -2.31 13.80 0.01
CA LEU A 102 -1.57 14.09 -1.22
C LEU A 102 -0.06 14.22 -0.96
N LYS A 103 0.34 14.90 0.12
CA LYS A 103 1.75 15.07 0.50
C LYS A 103 2.42 13.78 0.97
N ARG A 104 1.64 12.85 1.56
CA ARG A 104 2.12 11.60 2.13
C ARG A 104 2.11 10.43 1.14
N MET A 105 1.69 10.66 -0.12
CA MET A 105 1.70 9.63 -1.15
C MET A 105 3.07 8.99 -1.29
N PRO A 106 3.14 7.64 -1.34
CA PRO A 106 4.39 6.91 -1.50
C PRO A 106 5.13 7.30 -2.78
N ASN A 107 6.43 7.46 -2.66
CA ASN A 107 7.36 7.85 -3.72
C ASN A 107 8.68 7.07 -3.57
N PHE A 108 9.60 7.18 -4.53
CA PHE A 108 10.88 6.47 -4.47
C PHE A 108 11.72 6.81 -3.24
N ARG A 109 11.60 8.04 -2.70
CA ARG A 109 12.29 8.41 -1.47
C ARG A 109 11.80 7.57 -0.28
N LEU A 110 10.50 7.34 -0.19
CA LEU A 110 9.92 6.48 0.84
C LEU A 110 10.36 5.02 0.66
N LEU A 111 10.32 4.48 -0.58
CA LEU A 111 10.76 3.12 -0.86
C LEU A 111 12.21 2.89 -0.45
N LYS A 112 13.10 3.87 -0.71
CA LYS A 112 14.50 3.84 -0.23
C LYS A 112 14.60 3.76 1.29
N LYS A 113 13.73 4.45 2.04
CA LYS A 113 13.70 4.37 3.51
C LYS A 113 13.33 2.98 4.00
N TYR A 114 12.34 2.33 3.38
CA TYR A 114 11.98 0.94 3.67
C TYR A 114 13.16 0.01 3.40
N LYS A 115 13.78 0.12 2.24
CA LYS A 115 14.96 -0.69 1.88
C LYS A 115 16.10 -0.52 2.89
N TYR A 116 16.39 0.71 3.30
CA TYR A 116 17.43 0.98 4.30
C TYR A 116 17.09 0.42 5.68
N LYS A 117 15.84 0.59 6.15
CA LYS A 117 15.40 0.16 7.48
C LYS A 117 15.36 -1.36 7.63
N PHE A 118 14.89 -2.07 6.61
CA PHE A 118 14.70 -3.53 6.66
C PHE A 118 15.94 -4.31 6.21
N GLY A 119 16.83 -3.74 5.41
CA GLY A 119 18.00 -4.40 4.84
C GLY A 119 17.67 -5.32 3.66
N SER A 120 16.88 -6.36 3.87
CA SER A 120 16.43 -7.28 2.80
C SER A 120 15.06 -6.86 2.29
N THR A 121 14.99 -6.38 1.04
CA THR A 121 13.74 -5.82 0.48
C THR A 121 13.64 -6.10 -1.02
N LEU A 122 12.56 -6.76 -1.42
CA LEU A 122 12.14 -6.90 -2.81
C LEU A 122 11.07 -5.83 -3.10
N ILE A 123 11.23 -5.11 -4.21
CA ILE A 123 10.25 -4.13 -4.67
C ILE A 123 9.82 -4.49 -6.08
N ILE A 124 8.53 -4.68 -6.28
CA ILE A 124 7.90 -4.99 -7.57
C ILE A 124 7.02 -3.81 -7.97
N PHE A 125 7.11 -3.39 -9.22
CA PHE A 125 6.33 -2.30 -9.77
C PHE A 125 5.30 -2.85 -10.76
N SER A 126 4.12 -2.23 -10.84
CA SER A 126 3.07 -2.68 -11.76
C SER A 126 2.13 -1.56 -12.20
N GLY A 127 1.42 -1.82 -13.31
CA GLY A 127 0.40 -0.93 -13.82
C GLY A 127 0.93 0.28 -14.58
N ALA A 128 2.06 0.17 -15.26
CA ALA A 128 2.68 1.27 -16.00
C ALA A 128 1.77 1.86 -17.10
N LEU A 129 0.98 1.04 -17.77
CA LEU A 129 0.07 1.45 -18.85
C LEU A 129 -1.40 1.60 -18.42
N ILE A 130 -1.73 1.39 -17.16
CA ILE A 130 -3.12 1.40 -16.67
C ILE A 130 -3.85 2.72 -16.99
N TRP A 131 -3.16 3.84 -17.02
CA TRP A 131 -3.74 5.15 -17.30
C TRP A 131 -4.25 5.28 -18.75
N ILE A 132 -3.63 4.56 -19.73
CA ILE A 132 -4.09 4.48 -21.10
C ILE A 132 -5.13 3.37 -21.25
N LEU A 133 -4.86 2.22 -20.68
CA LEU A 133 -5.66 1.01 -20.89
C LEU A 133 -6.99 1.04 -20.13
N HIS A 134 -7.08 1.79 -19.02
CA HIS A 134 -8.33 1.88 -18.26
C HIS A 134 -9.49 2.51 -19.05
N PRO A 135 -9.33 3.64 -19.73
CA PRO A 135 -10.38 4.16 -20.62
C PRO A 135 -10.75 3.20 -21.75
N LEU A 136 -9.77 2.46 -22.28
CA LEU A 136 -9.95 1.49 -23.37
C LEU A 136 -10.54 0.16 -22.89
N SER A 137 -10.56 -0.10 -21.58
CA SER A 137 -11.05 -1.36 -21.00
C SER A 137 -12.52 -1.66 -21.33
N LYS A 138 -13.31 -0.62 -21.63
CA LYS A 138 -14.69 -0.76 -22.11
C LYS A 138 -14.79 -1.52 -23.44
N PHE A 139 -13.75 -1.43 -24.31
CA PHE A 139 -13.70 -2.07 -25.62
C PHE A 139 -12.96 -3.40 -25.62
N ILE A 140 -11.82 -3.48 -24.89
CA ILE A 140 -10.94 -4.65 -24.92
C ILE A 140 -11.15 -5.58 -23.72
N GLY A 141 -11.99 -5.19 -22.77
CA GLY A 141 -12.22 -5.90 -21.51
C GLY A 141 -11.16 -5.61 -20.44
N TYR A 142 -11.59 -5.59 -19.17
CA TYR A 142 -10.71 -5.25 -18.05
C TYR A 142 -9.57 -6.27 -17.84
N SER A 143 -9.86 -7.56 -18.02
CA SER A 143 -8.87 -8.64 -17.89
C SER A 143 -7.74 -8.51 -18.93
N ASN A 144 -8.10 -8.23 -20.19
CA ASN A 144 -7.14 -8.07 -21.27
C ASN A 144 -6.29 -6.81 -21.09
N SER A 145 -6.92 -5.71 -20.67
CA SER A 145 -6.20 -4.47 -20.33
C SER A 145 -5.12 -4.70 -19.27
N ARG A 146 -5.45 -5.50 -18.26
CA ARG A 146 -4.50 -5.85 -17.20
C ARG A 146 -3.35 -6.70 -17.74
N LYS A 147 -3.66 -7.77 -18.50
CA LYS A 147 -2.63 -8.64 -19.11
C LYS A 147 -1.67 -7.86 -20.00
N ILE A 148 -2.19 -6.93 -20.80
CA ILE A 148 -1.36 -6.06 -21.64
C ILE A 148 -0.45 -5.18 -20.76
N SER A 149 -0.98 -4.55 -19.71
CA SER A 149 -0.15 -3.76 -18.79
C SER A 149 0.96 -4.59 -18.16
N ASP A 150 0.64 -5.79 -17.67
CA ASP A 150 1.57 -6.70 -17.00
C ASP A 150 2.74 -7.12 -17.92
N LEU A 151 2.48 -7.30 -19.23
CA LEU A 151 3.52 -7.60 -20.22
C LEU A 151 4.56 -6.48 -20.34
N PHE A 152 4.12 -5.22 -20.20
CA PHE A 152 4.98 -4.05 -20.36
C PHE A 152 5.60 -3.57 -19.03
N ASP A 153 5.14 -4.04 -17.88
CA ASP A 153 5.60 -3.55 -16.58
C ASP A 153 7.13 -3.74 -16.37
N ASN A 154 7.71 -4.80 -16.93
CA ASN A 154 9.16 -5.05 -16.86
C ASN A 154 9.98 -4.30 -17.93
N LEU A 155 9.32 -3.80 -18.98
CA LEU A 155 9.98 -3.10 -20.11
C LEU A 155 9.99 -1.60 -19.91
N LEU A 156 9.05 -1.07 -19.13
CA LEU A 156 8.88 0.36 -18.91
C LEU A 156 9.58 0.84 -17.64
N PRO A 157 10.02 2.09 -17.60
CA PRO A 157 10.66 2.64 -16.40
C PRO A 157 9.71 2.62 -15.18
N ASN A 158 10.26 2.27 -14.02
CA ASN A 158 9.49 2.13 -12.77
C ASN A 158 8.70 3.40 -12.36
N TRP A 159 9.14 4.59 -12.78
CA TRP A 159 8.40 5.83 -12.49
C TRP A 159 7.04 5.92 -13.20
N MET A 160 6.83 5.14 -14.27
CA MET A 160 5.53 5.05 -14.95
C MET A 160 4.52 4.22 -14.20
N SER A 161 4.95 3.36 -13.29
CA SER A 161 4.08 2.41 -12.58
C SER A 161 3.05 3.10 -11.71
N PHE A 162 1.86 2.51 -11.65
CA PHE A 162 0.77 2.97 -10.80
C PHE A 162 0.90 2.47 -9.36
N LYS A 163 1.34 1.22 -9.19
CA LYS A 163 1.44 0.52 -7.91
C LYS A 163 2.84 -0.03 -7.70
N PHE A 164 3.14 -0.30 -6.45
CA PHE A 164 4.29 -1.10 -6.05
C PHE A 164 3.88 -2.12 -4.98
N VAL A 165 4.65 -3.17 -4.90
CA VAL A 165 4.63 -4.14 -3.80
C VAL A 165 6.01 -4.12 -3.17
N ILE A 166 6.07 -3.99 -1.84
CA ILE A 166 7.29 -4.23 -1.08
C ILE A 166 7.11 -5.52 -0.29
N VAL A 167 8.09 -6.40 -0.38
CA VAL A 167 8.29 -7.52 0.54
C VAL A 167 9.59 -7.27 1.27
N ALA A 168 9.51 -6.89 2.53
CA ALA A 168 10.65 -6.48 3.35
C ALA A 168 10.81 -7.42 4.54
N LYS A 169 11.98 -8.02 4.70
CA LYS A 169 12.30 -8.89 5.83
C LYS A 169 13.11 -8.11 6.87
N LYS A 170 12.67 -8.13 8.13
CA LYS A 170 13.41 -7.55 9.23
C LYS A 170 14.70 -8.34 9.44
N VAL A 171 15.82 -7.68 9.20
CA VAL A 171 17.16 -8.17 9.53
C VAL A 171 17.56 -7.50 10.84
N LYS A 172 18.21 -8.25 11.72
CA LYS A 172 18.65 -7.73 13.04
C LYS A 172 19.30 -6.38 12.93
#